data_c87dc7a111000221031b14c90a7127ae
#
_entry.id   c87dc7a111000221031b14c90a7127ae
#
_cell.length_a   1.000
_cell.length_b   1.000
_cell.length_c   1.000
_cell.angle_alpha   90.00
_cell.angle_beta   90.00
_cell.angle_gamma   90.00
#
_symmetry.space_group_name_H-M   'P 1'
#
loop_
_entity.id
_entity.type
_entity.pdbx_description
1 polymer ?
#
loop_
_entity_poly.entity_id
_entity_poly.type
_entity_poly.pdbx_seq_one_letter_code
_entity_poly.pdbx_strand_id
1 'polypeptide(L)'
;MATTRSRRGERGPSDRRHVGLTLPRELKQRVIDAADVLHWSVGDWVLAAAAEHGPCLRTALGTLALRRRPRVHDAAFTALYLTAEERDELDDQAVACGLNRSAFVTAVARLGLGEDVEVVVADLRDAADVPGQDG
;
A
#
# COMPACT_ATOMS: atom_id res chain seq x y z
N MET A 1 -1.17 -16.94 16.70
CA MET A 1 -1.43 -16.41 16.57
C MET A 1 -1.95 -15.58 16.02
N ALA A 2 -2.41 -15.69 15.14
CA ALA A 2 -2.97 -14.66 14.52
C ALA A 2 -3.27 -13.61 15.36
N THR A 3 -2.93 -13.86 16.31
CA THR A 3 -2.97 -12.95 17.29
C THR A 3 -2.36 -11.66 16.94
N THR A 4 -1.58 -11.63 15.90
CA THR A 4 -0.98 -10.40 15.51
C THR A 4 -2.00 -9.32 15.29
N ARG A 5 -3.09 -9.65 14.70
CA ARG A 5 -4.09 -8.63 14.40
C ARG A 5 -4.81 -8.16 15.65
N SER A 6 -4.99 -9.03 16.59
CA SER A 6 -5.67 -8.61 17.79
C SER A 6 -4.81 -7.73 18.69
N ARG A 7 -3.52 -7.70 18.46
CA ARG A 7 -2.67 -6.83 19.24
C ARG A 7 -3.03 -5.37 19.13
N ARG A 8 -3.76 -5.00 18.10
CA ARG A 8 -4.15 -3.63 17.95
C ARG A 8 -4.80 -3.09 19.23
N GLY A 9 -5.64 -3.86 19.84
CA GLY A 9 -6.27 -3.42 21.07
C GLY A 9 -5.34 -3.39 22.25
N GLU A 10 -4.29 -4.19 22.19
CA GLU A 10 -3.37 -4.28 23.31
C GLU A 10 -2.37 -3.16 23.36
N ARG A 11 -2.10 -2.55 22.20
CA ARG A 11 -1.10 -1.52 22.17
C ARG A 11 -1.52 -0.21 22.74
N GLY A 12 -2.78 0.04 22.75
CA GLY A 12 -3.26 1.30 23.20
C GLY A 12 -3.14 2.39 22.15
N PRO A 13 -3.98 3.38 22.22
CA PRO A 13 -4.05 4.40 21.20
C PRO A 13 -2.83 5.33 21.18
N SER A 14 -2.12 5.46 22.29
CA SER A 14 -1.01 6.40 22.33
C SER A 14 0.15 6.00 21.44
N ASP A 15 0.22 4.70 21.06
CA ASP A 15 1.31 4.24 20.22
C ASP A 15 1.07 4.48 18.75
N ARG A 16 -0.11 4.92 18.38
CA ARG A 16 -0.48 5.00 16.98
C ARG A 16 -0.66 6.43 16.55
N ARG A 17 -0.33 6.67 15.30
CA ARG A 17 -0.49 7.98 14.68
C ARG A 17 -1.14 7.81 13.32
N HIS A 18 -1.78 8.85 12.86
CA HIS A 18 -2.32 8.84 11.50
C HIS A 18 -1.16 8.95 10.51
N VAL A 19 -1.16 8.07 9.54
CA VAL A 19 -0.17 8.06 8.47
C VAL A 19 -0.92 8.32 7.19
N GLY A 20 -0.68 9.46 6.58
CA GLY A 20 -1.44 9.90 5.42
C GLY A 20 -0.90 9.35 4.12
N LEU A 21 -1.80 9.04 3.22
CA LEU A 21 -1.45 8.68 1.86
C LEU A 21 -2.69 8.88 1.00
N THR A 22 -2.55 8.66 -0.31
CA THR A 22 -3.70 8.75 -1.20
C THR A 22 -3.86 7.44 -1.93
N LEU A 23 -5.10 7.05 -2.13
CA LEU A 23 -5.45 5.86 -2.89
C LEU A 23 -6.49 6.25 -3.93
N PRO A 24 -6.56 5.53 -5.06
CA PRO A 24 -7.70 5.71 -5.96
C PRO A 24 -8.99 5.52 -5.16
N ARG A 25 -9.97 6.38 -5.43
CA ARG A 25 -11.17 6.43 -4.62
C ARG A 25 -11.90 5.10 -4.55
N GLU A 26 -11.99 4.44 -5.68
CA GLU A 26 -12.66 3.15 -5.77
C GLU A 26 -11.89 2.08 -5.01
N LEU A 27 -10.56 2.12 -5.10
CA LEU A 27 -9.72 1.18 -4.38
C LEU A 27 -9.85 1.37 -2.88
N LYS A 28 -9.88 2.62 -2.44
CA LYS A 28 -10.04 2.92 -1.02
C LYS A 28 -11.30 2.25 -0.47
N GLN A 29 -12.40 2.35 -1.21
CA GLN A 29 -13.65 1.76 -0.75
C GLN A 29 -13.54 0.24 -0.68
N ARG A 30 -12.90 -0.37 -1.68
CA ARG A 30 -12.73 -1.82 -1.70
C ARG A 30 -11.90 -2.30 -0.52
N VAL A 31 -10.86 -1.54 -0.16
CA VAL A 31 -10.01 -1.88 0.98
C VAL A 31 -10.80 -1.77 2.28
N ILE A 32 -11.58 -0.71 2.41
CA ILE A 32 -12.41 -0.53 3.60
C ILE A 32 -13.37 -1.71 3.74
N ASP A 33 -14.00 -2.10 2.66
CA ASP A 33 -14.95 -3.21 2.69
C ASP A 33 -14.25 -4.53 3.04
N ALA A 34 -13.07 -4.77 2.47
CA ALA A 34 -12.33 -6.00 2.75
C ALA A 34 -11.89 -6.06 4.20
N ALA A 35 -11.42 -4.95 4.74
CA ALA A 35 -11.01 -4.90 6.14
C ALA A 35 -12.21 -5.13 7.05
N ASP A 36 -13.35 -4.55 6.69
CA ASP A 36 -14.55 -4.66 7.49
C ASP A 36 -15.03 -6.11 7.60
N VAL A 37 -14.94 -6.85 6.52
CA VAL A 37 -15.32 -8.26 6.52
C VAL A 37 -14.50 -9.04 7.55
N LEU A 38 -13.25 -8.66 7.74
CA LEU A 38 -12.37 -9.33 8.68
C LEU A 38 -12.41 -8.70 10.08
N HIS A 39 -13.14 -7.61 10.24
CA HIS A 39 -13.16 -6.83 11.47
C HIS A 39 -11.79 -6.29 11.82
N TRP A 40 -11.02 -5.93 10.79
CA TRP A 40 -9.70 -5.33 10.95
C TRP A 40 -9.78 -3.84 10.68
N SER A 41 -8.82 -3.09 11.19
CA SER A 41 -8.66 -1.71 10.75
C SER A 41 -8.09 -1.71 9.34
N VAL A 42 -8.28 -0.60 8.64
CA VAL A 42 -7.70 -0.45 7.30
C VAL A 42 -6.18 -0.55 7.39
N GLY A 43 -5.60 0.05 8.43
CA GLY A 43 -4.14 -0.03 8.61
C GLY A 43 -3.65 -1.45 8.75
N ASP A 44 -4.32 -2.26 9.55
CA ASP A 44 -3.93 -3.65 9.71
C ASP A 44 -4.08 -4.43 8.42
N TRP A 45 -5.13 -4.16 7.67
CA TRP A 45 -5.35 -4.83 6.40
C TRP A 45 -4.23 -4.49 5.40
N VAL A 46 -3.86 -3.20 5.35
CA VAL A 46 -2.79 -2.76 4.45
C VAL A 46 -1.46 -3.37 4.85
N LEU A 47 -1.17 -3.41 6.15
CA LEU A 47 0.08 -4.02 6.61
C LEU A 47 0.15 -5.49 6.25
N ALA A 48 -0.96 -6.20 6.37
CA ALA A 48 -0.98 -7.61 6.00
C ALA A 48 -0.76 -7.79 4.49
N ALA A 49 -1.38 -6.93 3.69
CA ALA A 49 -1.20 -6.98 2.24
C ALA A 49 0.26 -6.70 1.87
N ALA A 50 0.87 -5.72 2.55
CA ALA A 50 2.27 -5.38 2.29
C ALA A 50 3.19 -6.54 2.67
N ALA A 51 2.92 -7.18 3.80
CA ALA A 51 3.74 -8.30 4.24
C ALA A 51 3.62 -9.49 3.28
N GLU A 52 2.42 -9.74 2.80
CA GLU A 52 2.19 -10.88 1.93
C GLU A 52 2.65 -10.63 0.50
N HIS A 53 2.39 -9.45 -0.02
CA HIS A 53 2.59 -9.19 -1.45
C HIS A 53 3.77 -8.30 -1.76
N GLY A 54 4.32 -7.62 -0.76
CA GLY A 54 5.45 -6.73 -0.98
C GLY A 54 6.65 -7.40 -1.61
N PRO A 55 7.09 -8.56 -1.08
CA PRO A 55 8.24 -9.24 -1.68
C PRO A 55 8.00 -9.66 -3.13
N CYS A 56 6.80 -10.12 -3.44
CA CYS A 56 6.47 -10.51 -4.80
C CYS A 56 6.49 -9.30 -5.73
N LEU A 57 5.93 -8.20 -5.27
CA LEU A 57 5.93 -6.95 -6.03
C LEU A 57 7.35 -6.48 -6.29
N ARG A 58 8.19 -6.52 -5.27
CA ARG A 58 9.58 -6.10 -5.41
C ARG A 58 10.30 -6.95 -6.43
N THR A 59 10.11 -8.27 -6.36
CA THR A 59 10.72 -9.18 -7.32
C THR A 59 10.23 -8.91 -8.73
N ALA A 60 8.93 -8.68 -8.89
CA ALA A 60 8.36 -8.44 -10.20
C ALA A 60 8.84 -7.12 -10.81
N LEU A 61 9.06 -6.11 -9.98
CA LEU A 61 9.60 -4.85 -10.47
C LEU A 61 11.07 -4.98 -10.82
N GLY A 62 11.77 -5.90 -10.17
CA GLY A 62 13.15 -6.21 -10.48
C GLY A 62 14.06 -5.05 -10.19
N THR A 63 15.11 -4.95 -10.99
CA THR A 63 16.07 -3.88 -10.84
C THR A 63 15.68 -2.66 -11.63
N LEU A 64 14.51 -2.66 -12.21
CA LEU A 64 14.08 -1.56 -13.04
C LEU A 64 13.83 -0.36 -12.17
N ALA A 65 14.65 0.66 -12.31
CA ALA A 65 14.43 1.88 -11.60
C ALA A 65 13.37 2.68 -12.32
N LEU A 66 12.32 3.02 -11.62
CA LEU A 66 11.30 3.85 -12.21
C LEU A 66 11.81 5.28 -12.23
N ARG A 67 11.83 5.88 -13.40
CA ARG A 67 12.34 7.23 -13.54
C ARG A 67 11.49 8.24 -12.83
N ARG A 68 10.21 7.96 -12.78
CA ARG A 68 9.29 8.82 -12.11
C ARG A 68 8.44 8.00 -11.22
N ARG A 69 7.96 8.63 -10.19
CA ARG A 69 7.07 7.97 -9.29
C ARG A 69 5.67 8.01 -9.88
N PRO A 70 4.99 6.88 -9.94
CA PRO A 70 3.63 6.87 -10.47
C PRO A 70 2.71 7.78 -9.68
N ARG A 71 1.78 8.40 -10.35
CA ARG A 71 0.78 9.22 -9.69
C ARG A 71 -0.46 8.40 -9.45
N VAL A 72 -1.13 8.70 -8.36
CA VAL A 72 -2.39 8.05 -8.04
C VAL A 72 -3.51 8.88 -8.66
N HIS A 73 -4.28 8.26 -9.55
CA HIS A 73 -5.37 8.92 -10.23
C HIS A 73 -6.64 8.86 -9.39
N ASP A 74 -7.47 9.90 -9.50
CA ASP A 74 -8.71 9.98 -8.75
C ASP A 74 -8.45 9.69 -7.27
N ALA A 75 -7.45 10.38 -6.74
CA ALA A 75 -6.93 10.10 -5.41
C ALA A 75 -7.85 10.59 -4.31
N ALA A 76 -8.00 9.79 -3.30
CA ALA A 76 -8.72 10.14 -2.10
C ALA A 76 -7.75 10.04 -0.92
N PHE A 77 -7.75 11.05 -0.09
CA PHE A 77 -6.91 11.02 1.11
C PHE A 77 -7.34 9.86 2.00
N THR A 78 -6.37 9.15 2.52
CA THR A 78 -6.62 8.00 3.37
C THR A 78 -5.65 8.09 4.54
N ALA A 79 -6.16 7.90 5.73
CA ALA A 79 -5.32 7.87 6.92
C ALA A 79 -5.29 6.46 7.47
N LEU A 80 -4.09 5.93 7.65
CA LEU A 80 -3.90 4.66 8.32
C LEU A 80 -3.47 4.95 9.75
N TYR A 81 -3.91 4.13 10.67
CA TYR A 81 -3.58 4.35 12.07
C TYR A 81 -2.51 3.34 12.45
N LEU A 82 -1.26 3.75 12.44
CA LEU A 82 -0.11 2.86 12.57
C LEU A 82 0.83 3.32 13.67
N THR A 83 1.58 2.39 14.20
CA THR A 83 2.70 2.75 15.08
C THR A 83 3.85 3.28 14.22
N ALA A 84 4.80 3.93 14.86
CA ALA A 84 5.97 4.45 14.14
C ALA A 84 6.74 3.31 13.47
N GLU A 85 6.84 2.17 14.15
CA GLU A 85 7.54 1.03 13.58
C GLU A 85 6.83 0.50 12.35
N GLU A 86 5.52 0.43 12.42
CA GLU A 86 4.73 -0.06 11.29
C GLU A 86 4.83 0.89 10.11
N ARG A 87 4.80 2.19 10.38
CA ARG A 87 4.95 3.18 9.34
C ARG A 87 6.32 3.07 8.68
N ASP A 88 7.36 2.95 9.50
CA ASP A 88 8.72 2.87 8.96
C ASP A 88 8.92 1.63 8.12
N GLU A 89 8.36 0.51 8.55
CA GLU A 89 8.46 -0.72 7.78
C GLU A 89 7.74 -0.58 6.44
N LEU A 90 6.57 0.03 6.45
CA LEU A 90 5.83 0.25 5.22
C LEU A 90 6.62 1.14 4.26
N ASP A 91 7.19 2.23 4.78
CA ASP A 91 7.96 3.14 3.97
C ASP A 91 9.24 2.50 3.45
N ASP A 92 9.89 1.66 4.26
CA ASP A 92 11.08 0.94 3.81
C ASP A 92 10.77 0.00 2.67
N GLN A 93 9.63 -0.68 2.74
CA GLN A 93 9.23 -1.56 1.64
C GLN A 93 8.94 -0.77 0.38
N ALA A 94 8.32 0.39 0.53
CA ALA A 94 8.04 1.24 -0.62
C ALA A 94 9.33 1.68 -1.29
N VAL A 95 10.30 2.13 -0.49
CA VAL A 95 11.60 2.54 -1.02
C VAL A 95 12.29 1.37 -1.72
N ALA A 96 12.21 0.18 -1.15
CA ALA A 96 12.83 -0.99 -1.75
C ALA A 96 12.23 -1.32 -3.12
N CYS A 97 10.98 -0.92 -3.34
CA CYS A 97 10.33 -1.10 -4.63
C CYS A 97 10.51 0.10 -5.56
N GLY A 98 11.16 1.15 -5.09
CA GLY A 98 11.31 2.37 -5.89
C GLY A 98 10.05 3.20 -5.95
N LEU A 99 9.16 3.06 -5.00
CA LEU A 99 7.86 3.71 -5.00
C LEU A 99 7.71 4.63 -3.80
N ASN A 100 6.80 5.58 -3.90
CA ASN A 100 6.41 6.34 -2.73
C ASN A 100 5.35 5.53 -1.97
N ARG A 101 4.98 6.04 -0.79
CA ARG A 101 4.04 5.32 0.07
C ARG A 101 2.71 5.05 -0.62
N SER A 102 2.16 6.07 -1.28
CA SER A 102 0.85 5.94 -1.92
C SER A 102 0.87 4.92 -3.05
N ALA A 103 1.91 4.97 -3.88
CA ALA A 103 2.01 4.03 -4.99
C ALA A 103 2.22 2.60 -4.49
N PHE A 104 3.04 2.45 -3.45
CA PHE A 104 3.30 1.13 -2.90
C PHE A 104 2.02 0.53 -2.28
N VAL A 105 1.32 1.32 -1.47
CA VAL A 105 0.09 0.85 -0.84
C VAL A 105 -0.97 0.54 -1.89
N THR A 106 -1.07 1.39 -2.92
CA THR A 106 -2.00 1.11 -4.02
C THR A 106 -1.70 -0.25 -4.64
N ALA A 107 -0.43 -0.53 -4.90
CA ALA A 107 -0.05 -1.78 -5.55
C ALA A 107 -0.34 -3.00 -4.66
N VAL A 108 0.09 -2.95 -3.40
CA VAL A 108 -0.13 -4.12 -2.54
C VAL A 108 -1.60 -4.31 -2.20
N ALA A 109 -2.36 -3.24 -2.15
CA ALA A 109 -3.80 -3.35 -1.91
C ALA A 109 -4.48 -4.05 -3.09
N ARG A 110 -4.09 -3.70 -4.31
CA ARG A 110 -4.64 -4.37 -5.48
C ARG A 110 -4.33 -5.85 -5.46
N LEU A 111 -3.09 -6.19 -5.11
CA LEU A 111 -2.70 -7.60 -5.01
C LEU A 111 -3.46 -8.31 -3.90
N GLY A 112 -3.65 -7.64 -2.78
CA GLY A 112 -4.42 -8.20 -1.67
C GLY A 112 -5.87 -8.43 -2.02
N LEU A 113 -6.39 -7.69 -2.99
CA LEU A 113 -7.75 -7.88 -3.47
C LEU A 113 -7.85 -8.88 -4.61
N GLY A 114 -6.74 -9.52 -4.97
CA GLY A 114 -6.76 -10.62 -5.93
C GLY A 114 -6.33 -10.26 -7.33
N GLU A 115 -5.82 -9.05 -7.57
CA GLU A 115 -5.37 -8.70 -8.91
C GLU A 115 -4.03 -9.35 -9.21
N ASP A 116 -3.77 -9.54 -10.50
CA ASP A 116 -2.54 -10.16 -10.96
C ASP A 116 -1.35 -9.23 -10.79
N VAL A 117 -0.24 -9.78 -10.33
CA VAL A 117 0.96 -8.97 -10.14
C VAL A 117 1.44 -8.39 -11.46
N GLU A 118 1.27 -9.12 -12.55
CA GLU A 118 1.70 -8.63 -13.86
C GLU A 118 0.92 -7.40 -14.28
N VAL A 119 -0.37 -7.39 -14.00
CA VAL A 119 -1.21 -6.25 -14.32
C VAL A 119 -0.81 -5.04 -13.48
N VAL A 120 -0.61 -5.26 -12.19
CA VAL A 120 -0.24 -4.18 -11.30
C VAL A 120 1.11 -3.57 -11.70
N VAL A 121 2.08 -4.43 -12.02
CA VAL A 121 3.41 -3.96 -12.43
C VAL A 121 3.33 -3.20 -13.74
N ALA A 122 2.54 -3.69 -14.68
CA ALA A 122 2.38 -3.00 -15.97
C ALA A 122 1.81 -1.61 -15.75
N ASP A 123 0.82 -1.49 -14.89
CA ASP A 123 0.22 -0.19 -14.60
C ASP A 123 1.21 0.76 -13.96
N LEU A 124 2.06 0.25 -13.06
CA LEU A 124 3.07 1.08 -12.44
C LEU A 124 4.08 1.59 -13.47
N ARG A 125 4.50 0.73 -14.39
CA ARG A 125 5.44 1.12 -15.42
C ARG A 125 4.83 2.13 -16.36
N ASP A 126 3.60 1.91 -16.75
CA ASP A 126 2.92 2.82 -17.67
C ASP A 126 2.75 4.19 -17.04
N ALA A 127 2.35 4.23 -15.79
CA ALA A 127 2.15 5.50 -15.10
C ALA A 127 3.46 6.26 -14.94
N ALA A 128 4.57 5.54 -14.74
CA ALA A 128 5.87 6.15 -14.54
C ALA A 128 6.48 6.63 -15.84
N ASP A 129 6.11 6.00 -16.96
CA ASP A 129 6.74 6.26 -18.23
C ASP A 129 5.97 7.15 -19.18
N VAL A 130 4.84 7.64 -18.81
CA VAL A 130 4.03 8.44 -19.72
C VAL A 130 4.77 9.71 -20.06
N PRO A 131 5.20 9.89 -21.31
CA PRO A 131 6.10 10.97 -21.64
C PRO A 131 5.47 12.34 -21.57
N GLY A 132 4.26 12.48 -21.92
CA GLY A 132 3.67 13.80 -21.92
C GLY A 132 3.41 14.38 -20.55
N GLN A 133 3.58 13.59 -19.59
CA GLN A 133 3.24 14.01 -18.25
C GLN A 133 4.23 14.91 -17.63
N ASP A 134 5.36 14.97 -18.17
CA ASP A 134 6.34 15.77 -17.61
C ASP A 134 6.24 17.07 -18.01
N GLY A 135 5.49 17.26 -18.86
CA GLY A 135 5.15 18.53 -19.41
C GLY A 135 5.85 19.57 -19.01
#